data_2f039654156d2b5d48723573035f2284
#
_entry.id   2f039654156d2b5d48723573035f2284
#
_cell.length_a   1.000
_cell.length_b   1.000
_cell.length_c   1.000
_cell.angle_alpha   90.00
_cell.angle_beta   90.00
_cell.angle_gamma   90.00
#
_symmetry.space_group_name_H-M   'P 1'
#
loop_
_entity.id
_entity.type
_entity.pdbx_description
1 polymer ?
#
loop_
_entity_poly.entity_id
_entity_poly.type
_entity_poly.pdbx_seq_one_letter_code
_entity_poly.pdbx_strand_id
1 'polypeptide(L)'
;MKGKRVLNPIIDWTDEEVWSFIYHYVHRYCCLYDEGFTRIGCIGCPLASVRKREKELARYPGYKSAYLKTFGEMLKSRKQRHLEEDTWESAEDVYLWWMYGTEPAPKQVPGQLSLALGTEREWISETEKMKGKTKNEWLTLYQQRYSEWQNIHK
;
A
#
# COMPACT_ATOMS: atom_id res chain seq x y z
N MET A 1 -14.11 -6.53 35.62
CA MET A 1 -13.41 -7.40 34.65
C MET A 1 -12.33 -8.19 35.39
N LYS A 2 -12.39 -9.52 35.41
CA LYS A 2 -11.31 -10.32 35.98
C LYS A 2 -10.06 -10.16 35.11
N GLY A 3 -8.96 -9.63 35.66
CA GLY A 3 -7.71 -9.43 34.94
C GLY A 3 -7.18 -10.77 34.41
N LYS A 4 -6.95 -10.84 33.08
CA LYS A 4 -6.29 -11.99 32.47
C LYS A 4 -4.80 -11.91 32.82
N ARG A 5 -4.25 -13.02 33.33
CA ARG A 5 -2.80 -13.15 33.46
C ARG A 5 -2.23 -13.58 32.10
N VAL A 6 -1.28 -12.85 31.59
CA VAL A 6 -0.59 -13.13 30.33
C VAL A 6 0.86 -13.42 30.66
N LEU A 7 1.39 -14.53 30.13
CA LEU A 7 2.79 -14.90 30.21
C LEU A 7 3.42 -14.72 28.83
N ASN A 8 4.44 -13.88 28.75
CA ASN A 8 5.21 -13.64 27.52
C ASN A 8 6.67 -14.08 27.77
N PRO A 9 6.99 -15.36 27.60
CA PRO A 9 8.27 -15.91 28.03
C PRO A 9 9.49 -15.43 27.27
N ILE A 10 9.31 -14.85 26.08
CA ILE A 10 10.38 -14.36 25.20
C ILE A 10 10.25 -12.87 24.91
N ILE A 11 9.57 -12.09 25.78
CA ILE A 11 9.31 -10.68 25.54
C ILE A 11 10.58 -9.83 25.44
N ASP A 12 11.63 -10.25 26.13
CA ASP A 12 12.92 -9.54 26.18
C ASP A 12 13.93 -10.07 25.15
N TRP A 13 13.53 -11.04 24.31
CA TRP A 13 14.42 -11.58 23.29
C TRP A 13 14.54 -10.62 22.11
N THR A 14 15.77 -10.47 21.63
CA THR A 14 16.04 -9.81 20.36
C THR A 14 15.76 -10.73 19.17
N ASP A 15 15.64 -10.18 17.96
CA ASP A 15 15.46 -10.97 16.74
C ASP A 15 16.64 -11.95 16.53
N GLU A 16 17.87 -11.54 16.88
CA GLU A 16 19.07 -12.37 16.81
C GLU A 16 19.00 -13.57 17.74
N GLU A 17 18.51 -13.37 18.96
CA GLU A 17 18.35 -14.45 19.93
C GLU A 17 17.28 -15.44 19.48
N VAL A 18 16.17 -14.96 18.94
CA VAL A 18 15.12 -15.80 18.35
C VAL A 18 15.68 -16.65 17.20
N TRP A 19 16.42 -16.05 16.28
CA TRP A 19 17.00 -16.77 15.16
C TRP A 19 18.08 -17.76 15.61
N SER A 20 18.92 -17.38 16.59
CA SER A 20 19.90 -18.28 17.18
C SER A 20 19.22 -19.51 17.79
N PHE A 21 18.13 -19.31 18.52
CA PHE A 21 17.35 -20.42 19.07
C PHE A 21 16.77 -21.33 17.97
N ILE A 22 16.19 -20.75 16.92
CA ILE A 22 15.62 -21.49 15.79
C ILE A 22 16.69 -22.35 15.12
N TYR A 23 17.85 -21.80 14.82
CA TYR A 23 18.95 -22.52 14.17
C TYR A 23 19.50 -23.65 15.03
N HIS A 24 19.57 -23.47 16.35
CA HIS A 24 20.16 -24.49 17.23
C HIS A 24 19.17 -25.59 17.62
N TYR A 25 17.91 -25.27 17.82
CA TYR A 25 16.96 -26.18 18.44
C TYR A 25 15.79 -26.60 17.57
N VAL A 26 15.36 -25.78 16.65
CA VAL A 26 14.13 -26.04 15.85
C VAL A 26 14.45 -26.67 14.50
N HIS A 27 15.52 -26.28 13.85
CA HIS A 27 16.01 -26.75 12.54
C HIS A 27 15.01 -26.70 11.37
N ARG A 28 13.78 -26.24 11.60
CA ARG A 28 12.73 -26.13 10.58
C ARG A 28 12.09 -24.77 10.68
N TYR A 29 12.20 -24.00 9.61
CA TYR A 29 11.54 -22.72 9.44
C TYR A 29 11.15 -22.54 7.96
N CYS A 30 10.36 -21.53 7.65
CA CYS A 30 9.90 -21.29 6.30
C CYS A 30 11.04 -20.78 5.40
N CYS A 31 11.26 -21.43 4.26
CA CYS A 31 12.32 -21.09 3.30
C CYS A 31 12.23 -19.65 2.75
N LEU A 32 11.08 -18.98 2.88
CA LEU A 32 10.94 -17.58 2.47
C LEU A 32 11.86 -16.64 3.25
N TYR A 33 12.27 -17.01 4.46
CA TYR A 33 13.27 -16.23 5.19
C TYR A 33 14.62 -16.25 4.49
N ASP A 34 15.00 -17.38 3.87
CA ASP A 34 16.23 -17.50 3.06
C ASP A 34 16.13 -16.67 1.76
N GLU A 35 14.90 -16.45 1.26
CA GLU A 35 14.64 -15.54 0.13
C GLU A 35 14.65 -14.05 0.54
N GLY A 36 14.98 -13.76 1.81
CA GLY A 36 15.08 -12.40 2.36
C GLY A 36 13.73 -11.76 2.72
N PHE A 37 12.72 -12.57 3.07
CA PHE A 37 11.52 -12.08 3.74
C PHE A 37 11.81 -11.93 5.23
N THR A 38 11.69 -10.74 5.77
CA THR A 38 11.95 -10.46 7.20
C THR A 38 10.76 -10.81 8.10
N ARG A 39 9.56 -10.82 7.55
CA ARG A 39 8.33 -11.16 8.26
C ARG A 39 7.36 -11.81 7.28
N ILE A 40 6.93 -13.02 7.60
CA ILE A 40 5.96 -13.77 6.81
C ILE A 40 4.56 -13.53 7.39
N GLY A 41 3.59 -13.29 6.52
CA GLY A 41 2.20 -13.02 6.89
C GLY A 41 1.29 -13.09 5.66
N CYS A 42 0.19 -12.34 5.67
CA CYS A 42 -0.73 -12.28 4.54
C CYS A 42 -0.05 -11.62 3.33
N ILE A 43 -0.14 -12.26 2.17
CA ILE A 43 0.38 -11.69 0.91
C ILE A 43 -0.45 -10.44 0.54
N GLY A 44 0.24 -9.32 0.28
CA GLY A 44 -0.40 -8.06 -0.05
C GLY A 44 -1.16 -7.40 1.10
N CYS A 45 -0.78 -7.68 2.35
CA CYS A 45 -1.41 -7.07 3.54
C CYS A 45 -1.31 -5.54 3.51
N PRO A 46 -2.41 -4.77 3.64
CA PRO A 46 -2.38 -3.30 3.59
C PRO A 46 -1.58 -2.67 4.73
N LEU A 47 -1.39 -3.39 5.84
CA LEU A 47 -0.56 -2.95 6.97
C LEU A 47 0.95 -3.18 6.74
N ALA A 48 1.33 -3.89 5.68
CA ALA A 48 2.72 -4.06 5.30
C ALA A 48 3.21 -2.84 4.49
N SER A 49 4.53 -2.61 4.48
CA SER A 49 5.11 -1.57 3.61
C SER A 49 4.85 -1.87 2.13
N VAL A 50 4.77 -0.83 1.31
CA VAL A 50 4.59 -0.94 -0.15
C VAL A 50 5.63 -1.88 -0.75
N ARG A 51 6.91 -1.66 -0.43
CA ARG A 51 8.02 -2.49 -0.92
C ARG A 51 7.84 -3.98 -0.61
N LYS A 52 7.32 -4.30 0.58
CA LYS A 52 7.06 -5.68 0.97
C LYS A 52 5.91 -6.27 0.14
N ARG A 53 4.81 -5.53 -0.02
CA ARG A 53 3.67 -5.96 -0.84
C ARG A 53 4.06 -6.21 -2.29
N GLU A 54 4.88 -5.33 -2.88
CA GLU A 54 5.40 -5.49 -4.23
C GLU A 54 6.27 -6.74 -4.37
N LYS A 55 7.18 -6.98 -3.42
CA LYS A 55 8.02 -8.19 -3.38
C LYS A 55 7.16 -9.46 -3.29
N GLU A 56 6.13 -9.46 -2.42
CA GLU A 56 5.22 -10.59 -2.25
C GLU A 56 4.42 -10.88 -3.53
N LEU A 57 3.88 -9.86 -4.18
CA LEU A 57 3.08 -10.02 -5.40
C LEU A 57 3.94 -10.34 -6.63
N ALA A 58 5.19 -9.89 -6.67
CA ALA A 58 6.15 -10.33 -7.68
C ALA A 58 6.48 -11.82 -7.53
N ARG A 59 6.63 -12.30 -6.29
CA ARG A 59 6.88 -13.72 -5.99
C ARG A 59 5.66 -14.61 -6.25
N TYR A 60 4.46 -14.04 -6.05
CA TYR A 60 3.19 -14.75 -6.16
C TYR A 60 2.18 -14.01 -7.05
N PRO A 61 2.39 -13.93 -8.37
CA PRO A 61 1.60 -13.08 -9.27
C PRO A 61 0.11 -13.47 -9.34
N GLY A 62 -0.22 -14.72 -9.07
CA GLY A 62 -1.62 -15.18 -9.03
C GLY A 62 -2.47 -14.47 -7.98
N TYR A 63 -1.87 -13.97 -6.91
CA TYR A 63 -2.60 -13.20 -5.90
C TYR A 63 -3.07 -11.84 -6.40
N LYS A 64 -2.31 -11.18 -7.29
CA LYS A 64 -2.76 -9.94 -7.92
C LYS A 64 -4.07 -10.15 -8.68
N SER A 65 -4.14 -11.21 -9.49
CA SER A 65 -5.36 -11.55 -10.23
C SER A 65 -6.53 -11.88 -9.31
N ALA A 66 -6.27 -12.60 -8.20
CA ALA A 66 -7.27 -12.90 -7.19
C ALA A 66 -7.81 -11.64 -6.50
N TYR A 67 -6.94 -10.69 -6.14
CA TYR A 67 -7.35 -9.40 -5.58
C TYR A 67 -8.24 -8.62 -6.55
N LEU A 68 -7.81 -8.46 -7.81
CA LEU A 68 -8.59 -7.74 -8.83
C LEU A 68 -9.98 -8.37 -9.03
N LYS A 69 -10.04 -9.70 -9.11
CA LYS A 69 -11.33 -10.42 -9.21
C LYS A 69 -12.22 -10.13 -7.99
N THR A 70 -11.68 -10.26 -6.79
CA THR A 70 -12.45 -10.07 -5.55
C THR A 70 -12.92 -8.63 -5.39
N PHE A 71 -12.09 -7.65 -5.73
CA PHE A 71 -12.49 -6.23 -5.71
C PHE A 71 -13.58 -5.94 -6.74
N GLY A 72 -13.52 -6.54 -7.93
CA GLY A 72 -14.59 -6.44 -8.92
C GLY A 72 -15.91 -7.04 -8.43
N GLU A 73 -15.89 -8.19 -7.76
CA GLU A 73 -17.07 -8.81 -7.16
C GLU A 73 -17.62 -7.97 -5.99
N MET A 74 -16.74 -7.40 -5.18
CA MET A 74 -17.10 -6.48 -4.11
C MET A 74 -17.85 -5.27 -4.65
N LEU A 75 -17.31 -4.60 -5.67
CA LEU A 75 -17.95 -3.43 -6.29
C LEU A 75 -19.32 -3.76 -6.87
N LYS A 76 -19.46 -4.91 -7.55
CA LYS A 76 -20.77 -5.39 -8.03
C LYS A 76 -21.78 -5.59 -6.89
N SER A 77 -21.36 -6.24 -5.81
CA SER A 77 -22.20 -6.47 -4.64
C SER A 77 -22.63 -5.16 -3.97
N ARG A 78 -21.72 -4.18 -3.84
CA ARG A 78 -22.04 -2.86 -3.28
C ARG A 78 -23.05 -2.12 -4.15
N LYS A 79 -22.88 -2.13 -5.47
CA LYS A 79 -23.81 -1.54 -6.43
C LYS A 79 -25.21 -2.16 -6.33
N GLN A 80 -25.30 -3.49 -6.21
CA GLN A 80 -26.58 -4.18 -6.02
C GLN A 80 -27.28 -3.81 -4.71
N ARG A 81 -26.53 -3.42 -3.68
CA ARG A 81 -27.08 -2.98 -2.39
C ARG A 81 -27.37 -1.47 -2.34
N HIS A 82 -27.27 -0.76 -3.46
CA HIS A 82 -27.43 0.70 -3.54
C HIS A 82 -26.49 1.48 -2.61
N LEU A 83 -25.30 0.94 -2.35
CA LEU A 83 -24.23 1.61 -1.63
C LEU A 83 -23.39 2.44 -2.62
N GLU A 84 -24.06 3.36 -3.32
CA GLU A 84 -23.53 4.07 -4.50
C GLU A 84 -22.56 5.21 -4.15
N GLU A 85 -22.31 5.47 -2.88
CA GLU A 85 -21.30 6.45 -2.43
C GLU A 85 -19.86 5.97 -2.66
N ASP A 86 -19.70 4.89 -3.45
CA ASP A 86 -18.38 4.38 -3.77
C ASP A 86 -17.61 5.36 -4.64
N THR A 87 -16.45 5.71 -4.11
CA THR A 87 -15.47 6.55 -4.78
C THR A 87 -14.70 5.78 -5.86
N TRP A 88 -14.68 4.43 -5.82
CA TRP A 88 -13.97 3.59 -6.77
C TRP A 88 -14.87 3.20 -7.97
N GLU A 89 -14.34 3.41 -9.18
CA GLU A 89 -15.04 3.07 -10.41
C GLU A 89 -14.66 1.67 -10.92
N SER A 90 -13.45 1.21 -10.62
CA SER A 90 -12.91 -0.05 -11.10
C SER A 90 -12.23 -0.88 -10.00
N ALA A 91 -12.05 -2.17 -10.28
CA ALA A 91 -11.29 -3.06 -9.40
C ALA A 91 -9.81 -2.64 -9.30
N GLU A 92 -9.29 -2.05 -10.37
CA GLU A 92 -7.94 -1.50 -10.44
C GLU A 92 -7.77 -0.31 -9.51
N ASP A 93 -8.77 0.56 -9.39
CA ASP A 93 -8.72 1.71 -8.46
C ASP A 93 -8.69 1.23 -7.00
N VAL A 94 -9.53 0.24 -6.67
CA VAL A 94 -9.48 -0.39 -5.34
C VAL A 94 -8.13 -1.05 -5.09
N TYR A 95 -7.56 -1.71 -6.10
CA TYR A 95 -6.25 -2.35 -5.98
C TYR A 95 -5.13 -1.33 -5.77
N LEU A 96 -5.15 -0.21 -6.47
CA LEU A 96 -4.17 0.87 -6.29
C LEU A 96 -4.28 1.49 -4.90
N TRP A 97 -5.49 1.74 -4.44
CA TRP A 97 -5.71 2.18 -3.06
C TRP A 97 -5.18 1.16 -2.04
N TRP A 98 -5.48 -0.11 -2.23
CA TRP A 98 -5.00 -1.19 -1.37
C TRP A 98 -3.49 -1.27 -1.31
N MET A 99 -2.83 -1.14 -2.45
CA MET A 99 -1.38 -1.25 -2.56
C MET A 99 -0.63 -0.02 -2.10
N TYR A 100 -1.14 1.16 -2.40
CA TYR A 100 -0.38 2.41 -2.27
C TYR A 100 -1.04 3.44 -1.37
N GLY A 101 -2.26 3.20 -0.90
CA GLY A 101 -3.02 4.16 -0.11
C GLY A 101 -3.54 5.35 -0.92
N THR A 102 -3.59 5.21 -2.25
CA THR A 102 -4.11 6.26 -3.12
C THR A 102 -5.61 6.38 -2.96
N GLU A 103 -6.08 7.54 -2.51
CA GLU A 103 -7.51 7.82 -2.55
C GLU A 103 -7.97 7.95 -4.01
N PRO A 104 -9.17 7.44 -4.34
CA PRO A 104 -9.72 7.62 -5.66
C PRO A 104 -9.92 9.10 -5.94
N ALA A 105 -9.72 9.49 -7.21
CA ALA A 105 -9.95 10.87 -7.62
C ALA A 105 -11.39 11.28 -7.24
N PRO A 106 -11.56 12.43 -6.61
CA PRO A 106 -12.90 12.91 -6.24
C PRO A 106 -13.77 12.97 -7.48
N LYS A 107 -15.00 12.43 -7.39
CA LYS A 107 -15.97 12.51 -8.49
C LYS A 107 -16.17 13.98 -8.86
N GLN A 108 -15.94 14.32 -10.12
CA GLN A 108 -16.21 15.65 -10.61
C GLN A 108 -17.71 15.89 -10.54
N VAL A 109 -18.13 16.76 -9.65
CA VAL A 109 -19.52 17.26 -9.64
C VAL A 109 -19.64 18.29 -10.76
N PRO A 110 -20.59 18.15 -11.72
CA PRO A 110 -20.79 19.13 -12.75
C PRO A 110 -20.93 20.53 -12.16
N GLY A 111 -20.05 21.46 -12.56
CA GLY A 111 -20.03 22.83 -12.04
C GLY A 111 -19.07 23.11 -10.89
N GLN A 112 -18.38 22.10 -10.35
CA GLN A 112 -17.33 22.27 -9.36
C GLN A 112 -16.00 22.50 -10.07
N LEU A 113 -15.36 23.65 -9.89
CA LEU A 113 -13.99 23.87 -10.28
C LEU A 113 -13.10 22.94 -9.48
N SER A 114 -12.70 21.80 -10.04
CA SER A 114 -11.67 20.98 -9.43
C SER A 114 -10.33 21.67 -9.66
N LEU A 115 -9.69 22.12 -8.62
CA LEU A 115 -8.25 22.34 -8.61
C LEU A 115 -7.61 20.96 -8.77
N ALA A 116 -7.45 20.53 -10.02
CA ALA A 116 -6.72 19.32 -10.36
C ALA A 116 -5.22 19.55 -10.08
N LEU A 117 -4.85 19.41 -8.83
CA LEU A 117 -3.49 19.05 -8.47
C LEU A 117 -3.29 17.68 -9.11
N GLY A 118 -2.37 17.56 -10.04
CA GLY A 118 -2.13 16.42 -10.93
C GLY A 118 -2.47 15.05 -10.36
N THR A 119 -2.85 14.11 -11.18
CA THR A 119 -3.32 12.80 -10.71
C THR A 119 -2.32 12.21 -9.73
N GLU A 120 -2.76 11.71 -8.57
CA GLU A 120 -1.92 11.09 -7.53
C GLU A 120 -0.98 10.00 -8.08
N ARG A 121 -1.32 9.39 -9.22
CA ARG A 121 -0.46 8.44 -9.94
C ARG A 121 0.88 9.05 -10.34
N GLU A 122 0.90 10.31 -10.76
CA GLU A 122 2.14 11.03 -11.08
C GLU A 122 2.93 11.34 -9.81
N TRP A 123 2.24 11.66 -8.71
CA TRP A 123 2.86 11.93 -7.42
C TRP A 123 3.59 10.71 -6.84
N ILE A 124 3.00 9.50 -6.93
CA ILE A 124 3.59 8.28 -6.37
C ILE A 124 4.86 7.90 -7.13
N SER A 125 4.84 7.95 -8.47
CA SER A 125 6.03 7.66 -9.27
C SER A 125 7.17 8.65 -9.01
N GLU A 126 6.85 9.86 -8.58
CA GLU A 126 7.82 10.91 -8.27
C GLU A 126 8.27 10.94 -6.84
N THR A 127 7.41 10.60 -5.88
CA THR A 127 7.86 10.43 -4.49
C THR A 127 8.88 9.31 -4.36
N GLU A 128 8.82 8.29 -5.21
CA GLU A 128 9.89 7.27 -5.28
C GLU A 128 11.19 7.81 -5.89
N LYS A 129 11.10 8.64 -6.93
CA LYS A 129 12.27 9.34 -7.51
C LYS A 129 12.87 10.37 -6.56
N MET A 130 12.12 10.77 -5.53
CA MET A 130 12.47 11.86 -4.62
C MET A 130 12.96 11.38 -3.24
N LYS A 131 13.04 10.08 -2.99
CA LYS A 131 13.67 9.55 -1.78
C LYS A 131 15.12 10.04 -1.68
N GLY A 132 15.39 10.90 -0.73
CA GLY A 132 16.71 11.48 -0.47
C GLY A 132 16.87 12.95 -0.82
N LYS A 133 15.84 13.62 -1.34
CA LYS A 133 15.90 15.06 -1.62
C LYS A 133 15.62 15.89 -0.38
N THR A 134 16.29 17.03 -0.29
CA THR A 134 16.09 18.01 0.79
C THR A 134 14.76 18.76 0.62
N LYS A 135 14.28 19.38 1.72
CA LYS A 135 13.05 20.21 1.71
C LYS A 135 13.08 21.30 0.63
N ASN A 136 14.25 21.88 0.36
CA ASN A 136 14.40 22.95 -0.64
C ASN A 136 14.29 22.41 -2.07
N GLU A 137 14.82 21.23 -2.36
CA GLU A 137 14.68 20.57 -3.65
C GLU A 137 13.22 20.17 -3.91
N TRP A 138 12.48 19.83 -2.86
CA TRP A 138 11.05 19.58 -2.91
C TRP A 138 10.26 20.84 -3.30
N LEU A 139 10.54 21.96 -2.65
CA LEU A 139 9.89 23.24 -2.91
C LEU A 139 10.14 23.74 -4.35
N THR A 140 11.35 23.56 -4.85
CA THR A 140 11.72 23.95 -6.22
C THR A 140 10.94 23.14 -7.27
N LEU A 141 10.87 21.81 -7.11
CA LEU A 141 10.11 20.94 -7.98
C LEU A 141 8.59 21.22 -7.94
N TYR A 142 8.05 21.49 -6.77
CA TYR A 142 6.65 21.88 -6.62
C TYR A 142 6.34 23.20 -7.36
N GLN A 143 7.19 24.20 -7.22
CA GLN A 143 7.02 25.49 -7.92
C GLN A 143 7.13 25.35 -9.43
N GLN A 144 8.06 24.54 -9.93
CA GLN A 144 8.22 24.27 -11.36
C GLN A 144 6.95 23.61 -11.93
N ARG A 145 6.43 22.57 -11.28
CA ARG A 145 5.20 21.90 -11.74
C ARG A 145 3.96 22.75 -11.65
N TYR A 146 3.84 23.55 -10.60
CA TYR A 146 2.73 24.49 -10.49
C TYR A 146 2.72 25.49 -11.63
N SER A 147 3.89 25.96 -12.06
CA SER A 147 4.02 26.86 -13.22
C SER A 147 3.69 26.15 -14.56
N GLU A 148 4.11 24.90 -14.72
CA GLU A 148 3.78 24.08 -15.90
C GLU A 148 2.27 23.84 -15.98
N TRP A 149 1.65 23.49 -14.86
CA TRP A 149 0.20 23.31 -14.78
C TRP A 149 -0.57 24.61 -15.15
N GLN A 150 -0.14 25.76 -14.65
CA GLN A 150 -0.74 27.05 -15.00
C GLN A 150 -0.64 27.39 -16.49
N ASN A 151 0.42 26.92 -17.17
CA ASN A 151 0.61 27.15 -18.60
C ASN A 151 -0.26 26.25 -19.49
N ILE A 152 -0.61 25.05 -19.00
CA ILE A 152 -1.47 24.11 -19.74
C ILE A 152 -2.96 24.48 -19.62
N HIS A 153 -3.35 25.20 -18.55
CA HIS A 153 -4.75 25.52 -18.25
C HIS A 153 -5.09 27.01 -18.43
N LYS A 154 -4.25 27.76 -19.12
CA LYS A 154 -4.56 29.07 -19.69
C LYS A 154 -5.16 28.95 -21.10
#